data_9abd12ee3e22df747174b114e5bdef89
#
_entry.id   9abd12ee3e22df747174b114e5bdef89
#
_cell.length_a   1.000
_cell.length_b   1.000
_cell.length_c   1.000
_cell.angle_alpha   90.00
_cell.angle_beta   90.00
_cell.angle_gamma   90.00
#
_symmetry.space_group_name_H-M   'P 1'
#
loop_
_entity.id
_entity.type
_entity.pdbx_description
1 polymer ?
#
loop_
_entity_poly.entity_id
_entity_poly.type
_entity_poly.pdbx_seq_one_letter_code
_entity_poly.pdbx_strand_id
1 'polypeptide(L)'
;GQELLQMVELHTSCIASCLVHPATYLNKVVIGNTDGSLQLWNVRTASLIHAFHAKDVRGGRDSSSGIVHLTQSPAIDVLAVAYADGLVSLYDVRLGEALFSVHVEGGLAPGCLAFRTDNVAHTLAVGTRAGSIVLFDLDAVNNNDVMGGSPRLLHSMQHAHDGAIGSIEFVPGQPLLISSGADNALKQWFFESPTLPPRILKSRSGHAVPPHLIRYYGDDGRAMLSASRDRSVRCLSVVRDSRSFELSQGSVESQSHKLAVEASSLKLTPATSMSFSTLRSRDWDDVLTTHAGDRNAHTWTVRNLSLIHIS
;
A
#
# COMPACT_ATOMS: atom_id res chain seq x y z
N GLY A 1 -5.83 -6.74 -31.80
CA GLY A 1 -6.05 -7.93 -30.98
C GLY A 1 -4.74 -8.37 -30.38
N GLN A 2 -4.76 -8.77 -29.10
CA GLN A 2 -3.60 -9.43 -28.48
C GLN A 2 -3.67 -10.91 -28.85
N GLU A 3 -2.60 -11.42 -29.47
CA GLU A 3 -2.47 -12.85 -29.78
C GLU A 3 -1.68 -13.54 -28.66
N LEU A 4 -2.15 -14.68 -28.21
CA LEU A 4 -1.40 -15.56 -27.31
C LEU A 4 -0.26 -16.18 -28.12
N LEU A 5 0.98 -15.73 -27.89
CA LEU A 5 2.15 -16.23 -28.62
C LEU A 5 2.66 -17.54 -28.07
N GLN A 6 2.61 -17.72 -26.75
CA GLN A 6 3.14 -18.92 -26.10
C GLN A 6 2.52 -19.13 -24.72
N MET A 7 2.33 -20.38 -24.34
CA MET A 7 1.90 -20.81 -23.02
C MET A 7 2.97 -21.72 -22.41
N VAL A 8 3.35 -21.46 -21.18
CA VAL A 8 4.33 -22.27 -20.43
C VAL A 8 3.61 -22.93 -19.28
N GLU A 9 3.58 -24.25 -19.26
CA GLU A 9 3.06 -25.02 -18.13
C GLU A 9 4.16 -25.19 -17.08
N LEU A 10 3.91 -24.70 -15.88
CA LEU A 10 4.76 -24.98 -14.73
C LEU A 10 4.52 -26.40 -14.24
N HIS A 11 5.54 -27.03 -13.65
CA HIS A 11 5.36 -28.35 -13.06
C HIS A 11 4.24 -28.34 -12.02
N THR A 12 3.42 -29.38 -12.01
CA THR A 12 2.19 -29.52 -11.19
C THR A 12 2.41 -29.40 -9.69
N SER A 13 3.63 -29.52 -9.21
CA SER A 13 3.99 -29.36 -7.79
C SER A 13 4.26 -27.92 -7.35
N CYS A 14 4.42 -26.99 -8.32
CA CYS A 14 4.79 -25.60 -8.04
C CYS A 14 3.65 -24.67 -8.44
N ILE A 15 3.14 -23.90 -7.47
CA ILE A 15 2.16 -22.84 -7.72
C ILE A 15 2.89 -21.52 -7.71
N ALA A 16 2.89 -20.82 -8.86
CA ALA A 16 3.48 -19.49 -8.96
C ALA A 16 2.67 -18.47 -8.14
N SER A 17 3.35 -17.69 -7.32
CA SER A 17 2.76 -16.63 -6.50
C SER A 17 3.09 -15.24 -7.02
N CYS A 18 4.29 -15.03 -7.56
CA CYS A 18 4.76 -13.75 -8.06
C CYS A 18 5.80 -13.94 -9.17
N LEU A 19 6.02 -12.87 -9.93
CA LEU A 19 6.94 -12.87 -11.07
C LEU A 19 7.68 -11.54 -11.11
N VAL A 20 8.97 -11.58 -11.45
CA VAL A 20 9.78 -10.40 -11.75
C VAL A 20 10.60 -10.63 -13.03
N HIS A 21 10.68 -9.58 -13.84
CA HIS A 21 11.58 -9.52 -14.99
C HIS A 21 12.81 -8.69 -14.62
N PRO A 22 13.97 -9.30 -14.33
CA PRO A 22 15.17 -8.54 -14.02
C PRO A 22 15.60 -7.70 -15.23
N ALA A 23 15.86 -6.42 -15.03
CA ALA A 23 16.16 -5.47 -16.10
C ALA A 23 17.41 -5.83 -16.92
N THR A 24 18.33 -6.60 -16.33
CA THR A 24 19.56 -7.09 -16.95
C THR A 24 19.36 -8.35 -17.80
N TYR A 25 18.19 -8.97 -17.75
CA TYR A 25 17.90 -10.25 -18.41
C TYR A 25 16.90 -10.06 -19.56
N LEU A 26 17.39 -10.03 -20.81
CA LEU A 26 16.58 -9.73 -21.99
C LEU A 26 15.34 -10.64 -22.17
N ASN A 27 15.49 -11.94 -21.95
CA ASN A 27 14.44 -12.93 -22.22
C ASN A 27 14.22 -13.87 -21.03
N LYS A 28 14.53 -13.43 -19.82
CA LYS A 28 14.45 -14.29 -18.64
C LYS A 28 13.52 -13.67 -17.61
N VAL A 29 12.74 -14.49 -16.93
CA VAL A 29 11.89 -14.10 -15.82
C VAL A 29 12.20 -14.98 -14.63
N VAL A 30 12.04 -14.42 -13.44
CA VAL A 30 12.12 -15.16 -12.19
C VAL A 30 10.71 -15.31 -11.64
N ILE A 31 10.32 -16.51 -11.33
CA ILE A 31 9.02 -16.88 -10.74
C ILE A 31 9.26 -17.31 -9.30
N GLY A 32 8.52 -16.71 -8.38
CA GLY A 32 8.45 -17.15 -6.99
C GLY A 32 7.26 -18.08 -6.77
N ASN A 33 7.45 -19.11 -5.99
CA ASN A 33 6.46 -20.14 -5.75
C ASN A 33 5.93 -20.13 -4.31
N THR A 34 4.77 -20.75 -4.13
CA THR A 34 4.13 -20.90 -2.80
C THR A 34 4.87 -21.86 -1.88
N ASP A 35 5.78 -22.69 -2.37
CA ASP A 35 6.66 -23.56 -1.60
C ASP A 35 7.95 -22.85 -1.13
N GLY A 36 8.14 -21.58 -1.52
CA GLY A 36 9.33 -20.79 -1.19
C GLY A 36 10.49 -20.94 -2.15
N SER A 37 10.35 -21.72 -3.22
CA SER A 37 11.36 -21.88 -4.27
C SER A 37 11.30 -20.76 -5.31
N LEU A 38 12.42 -20.55 -6.05
CA LEU A 38 12.48 -19.67 -7.21
C LEU A 38 12.76 -20.49 -8.47
N GLN A 39 12.21 -20.04 -9.59
CA GLN A 39 12.49 -20.61 -10.91
C GLN A 39 12.91 -19.51 -11.87
N LEU A 40 14.01 -19.72 -12.57
CA LEU A 40 14.49 -18.85 -13.64
C LEU A 40 14.10 -19.46 -14.99
N TRP A 41 13.28 -18.76 -15.75
CA TRP A 41 12.76 -19.20 -17.05
C TRP A 41 13.25 -18.33 -18.19
N ASN A 42 13.49 -18.96 -19.35
CA ASN A 42 13.67 -18.25 -20.60
C ASN A 42 12.31 -18.14 -21.31
N VAL A 43 11.78 -16.92 -21.41
CA VAL A 43 10.47 -16.64 -22.01
C VAL A 43 10.47 -16.94 -23.51
N ARG A 44 11.59 -16.72 -24.21
CA ARG A 44 11.68 -16.93 -25.66
C ARG A 44 11.65 -18.41 -26.06
N THR A 45 12.29 -19.27 -25.28
CA THR A 45 12.38 -20.72 -25.54
C THR A 45 11.39 -21.54 -24.74
N ALA A 46 10.64 -20.89 -23.83
CA ALA A 46 9.74 -21.54 -22.87
C ALA A 46 10.41 -22.67 -22.03
N SER A 47 11.67 -22.48 -21.71
CA SER A 47 12.45 -23.48 -20.99
C SER A 47 12.88 -23.01 -19.61
N LEU A 48 12.82 -23.90 -18.64
CA LEU A 48 13.39 -23.69 -17.31
C LEU A 48 14.91 -23.67 -17.43
N ILE A 49 15.57 -22.58 -16.96
CA ILE A 49 17.00 -22.45 -16.93
C ILE A 49 17.57 -23.05 -15.64
N HIS A 50 16.98 -22.64 -14.49
CA HIS A 50 17.40 -23.08 -13.18
C HIS A 50 16.27 -23.04 -12.17
N ALA A 51 16.28 -23.98 -11.20
CA ALA A 51 15.39 -24.00 -10.07
C ALA A 51 16.23 -23.84 -8.78
N PHE A 52 15.92 -22.81 -8.00
CA PHE A 52 16.57 -22.55 -6.71
C PHE A 52 15.72 -23.14 -5.59
N HIS A 53 16.32 -23.92 -4.72
CA HIS A 53 15.60 -24.52 -3.60
C HIS A 53 15.23 -23.47 -2.53
N ALA A 54 14.08 -23.63 -1.91
CA ALA A 54 13.59 -22.73 -0.88
C ALA A 54 14.60 -22.51 0.25
N LYS A 55 15.30 -23.56 0.65
CA LYS A 55 16.35 -23.50 1.69
C LYS A 55 17.49 -22.56 1.33
N ASP A 56 17.97 -22.61 0.09
CA ASP A 56 19.11 -21.78 -0.37
C ASP A 56 18.69 -20.30 -0.47
N VAL A 57 17.49 -20.05 -1.01
CA VAL A 57 16.93 -18.68 -1.13
C VAL A 57 16.70 -18.04 0.25
N ARG A 58 16.39 -18.85 1.26
CA ARG A 58 16.17 -18.40 2.65
C ARG A 58 17.44 -18.31 3.50
N GLY A 59 18.62 -18.52 2.92
CA GLY A 59 19.88 -18.51 3.64
C GLY A 59 20.06 -19.67 4.61
N GLY A 60 19.69 -20.89 4.20
CA GLY A 60 19.85 -22.11 4.97
C GLY A 60 18.76 -22.40 6.00
N ARG A 61 17.72 -21.56 6.08
CA ARG A 61 16.62 -21.73 7.05
C ARG A 61 15.58 -22.72 6.56
N ASP A 62 15.28 -23.75 7.35
CA ASP A 62 14.23 -24.71 7.07
C ASP A 62 12.85 -24.15 7.46
N SER A 63 12.10 -23.69 6.49
CA SER A 63 10.69 -23.26 6.64
C SER A 63 10.01 -23.38 5.28
N SER A 64 8.76 -23.80 5.29
CA SER A 64 7.92 -23.98 4.09
C SER A 64 7.04 -22.75 3.78
N SER A 65 7.46 -21.54 4.19
CA SER A 65 6.70 -20.33 3.92
C SER A 65 6.80 -19.94 2.45
N GLY A 66 5.66 -19.64 1.83
CA GLY A 66 5.58 -19.24 0.43
C GLY A 66 6.10 -17.83 0.17
N ILE A 67 6.59 -17.61 -1.04
CA ILE A 67 6.98 -16.29 -1.51
C ILE A 67 5.71 -15.48 -1.80
N VAL A 68 5.65 -14.23 -1.32
CA VAL A 68 4.50 -13.34 -1.52
C VAL A 68 4.84 -12.16 -2.44
N HIS A 69 6.10 -11.76 -2.50
CA HIS A 69 6.53 -10.65 -3.38
C HIS A 69 7.98 -10.79 -3.78
N LEU A 70 8.27 -10.37 -5.02
CA LEU A 70 9.62 -10.28 -5.58
C LEU A 70 9.84 -8.90 -6.14
N THR A 71 11.02 -8.32 -5.90
CA THR A 71 11.45 -7.09 -6.55
C THR A 71 12.94 -7.12 -6.82
N GLN A 72 13.36 -6.48 -7.93
CA GLN A 72 14.76 -6.37 -8.26
C GLN A 72 15.43 -5.26 -7.44
N SER A 73 16.59 -5.55 -6.88
CA SER A 73 17.48 -4.56 -6.30
C SER A 73 18.11 -3.67 -7.39
N PRO A 74 18.48 -2.42 -7.09
CA PRO A 74 19.35 -1.63 -7.95
C PRO A 74 20.71 -2.32 -8.24
N ALA A 75 21.18 -3.19 -7.34
CA ALA A 75 22.34 -4.03 -7.60
C ALA A 75 22.02 -5.11 -8.64
N ILE A 76 22.97 -5.33 -9.55
CA ILE A 76 22.82 -6.31 -10.64
C ILE A 76 22.67 -7.72 -10.03
N ASP A 77 21.76 -8.52 -10.62
CA ASP A 77 21.51 -9.92 -10.28
C ASP A 77 20.96 -10.18 -8.85
N VAL A 78 20.68 -9.16 -8.07
CA VAL A 78 20.13 -9.29 -6.70
C VAL A 78 18.62 -9.04 -6.68
N LEU A 79 17.89 -9.95 -6.06
CA LEU A 79 16.45 -9.86 -5.83
C LEU A 79 16.14 -9.80 -4.34
N ALA A 80 15.16 -8.98 -3.96
CA ALA A 80 14.52 -9.09 -2.67
C ALA A 80 13.32 -10.03 -2.76
N VAL A 81 13.31 -11.02 -1.89
CA VAL A 81 12.32 -12.10 -1.82
C VAL A 81 11.58 -11.99 -0.50
N ALA A 82 10.30 -11.68 -0.53
CA ALA A 82 9.46 -11.58 0.66
C ALA A 82 8.64 -12.85 0.86
N TYR A 83 8.62 -13.34 2.10
CA TYR A 83 7.92 -14.55 2.52
C TYR A 83 6.72 -14.22 3.41
N ALA A 84 5.72 -15.10 3.41
CA ALA A 84 4.50 -14.91 4.19
C ALA A 84 4.73 -14.90 5.72
N ASP A 85 5.84 -15.46 6.20
CA ASP A 85 6.22 -15.51 7.63
C ASP A 85 6.96 -14.25 8.13
N GLY A 86 7.07 -13.21 7.30
CA GLY A 86 7.73 -11.96 7.68
C GLY A 86 9.20 -11.88 7.33
N LEU A 87 9.78 -12.94 6.78
CA LEU A 87 11.17 -12.93 6.31
C LEU A 87 11.25 -12.20 4.96
N VAL A 88 12.28 -11.37 4.81
CA VAL A 88 12.72 -10.82 3.52
C VAL A 88 14.17 -11.20 3.32
N SER A 89 14.48 -11.93 2.24
CA SER A 89 15.81 -12.35 1.86
C SER A 89 16.30 -11.57 0.64
N LEU A 90 17.53 -11.08 0.65
CA LEU A 90 18.20 -10.60 -0.54
C LEU A 90 19.03 -11.73 -1.11
N TYR A 91 18.72 -12.11 -2.34
CA TYR A 91 19.24 -13.29 -3.00
C TYR A 91 19.94 -12.92 -4.31
N ASP A 92 21.20 -13.35 -4.47
CA ASP A 92 21.92 -13.22 -5.72
C ASP A 92 21.60 -14.41 -6.62
N VAL A 93 20.89 -14.15 -7.72
CA VAL A 93 20.43 -15.17 -8.67
C VAL A 93 21.61 -15.75 -9.48
N ARG A 94 22.68 -14.99 -9.65
CA ARG A 94 23.86 -15.42 -10.41
C ARG A 94 24.76 -16.35 -9.59
N LEU A 95 24.98 -15.99 -8.33
CA LEU A 95 25.80 -16.79 -7.42
C LEU A 95 25.00 -17.96 -6.82
N GLY A 96 23.69 -17.85 -6.75
CA GLY A 96 22.84 -18.84 -6.11
C GLY A 96 22.91 -18.79 -4.58
N GLU A 97 23.19 -17.61 -4.01
CA GLU A 97 23.42 -17.44 -2.57
C GLU A 97 22.53 -16.33 -1.99
N ALA A 98 22.06 -16.55 -0.75
CA ALA A 98 21.41 -15.50 0.03
C ALA A 98 22.48 -14.59 0.64
N LEU A 99 22.44 -13.31 0.29
CA LEU A 99 23.38 -12.31 0.79
C LEU A 99 23.13 -12.00 2.26
N PHE A 100 21.88 -11.66 2.57
CA PHE A 100 21.40 -11.45 3.93
C PHE A 100 19.87 -11.53 3.99
N SER A 101 19.34 -11.60 5.21
CA SER A 101 17.92 -11.65 5.44
C SER A 101 17.52 -10.78 6.63
N VAL A 102 16.34 -10.17 6.54
CA VAL A 102 15.73 -9.38 7.61
C VAL A 102 14.38 -9.97 7.97
N HIS A 103 13.99 -9.82 9.22
CA HIS A 103 12.65 -10.15 9.69
C HIS A 103 11.89 -8.86 9.99
N VAL A 104 10.66 -8.79 9.50
CA VAL A 104 9.72 -7.74 9.89
C VAL A 104 9.25 -8.06 11.29
N GLU A 105 9.49 -7.14 12.24
CA GLU A 105 9.10 -7.31 13.64
C GLU A 105 7.60 -7.58 13.79
N GLY A 106 7.26 -8.40 14.78
CA GLY A 106 5.87 -8.78 15.05
C GLY A 106 5.29 -9.85 14.12
N GLY A 107 6.12 -10.49 13.26
CA GLY A 107 5.65 -11.53 12.32
C GLY A 107 4.68 -11.00 11.27
N LEU A 108 4.71 -9.70 11.01
CA LEU A 108 3.83 -9.06 10.03
C LEU A 108 4.20 -9.50 8.62
N ALA A 109 3.26 -10.12 7.92
CA ALA A 109 3.47 -10.57 6.55
C ALA A 109 3.74 -9.36 5.63
N PRO A 110 4.90 -9.32 4.92
CA PRO A 110 5.15 -8.32 3.89
C PRO A 110 4.15 -8.50 2.74
N GLY A 111 3.69 -7.39 2.17
CA GLY A 111 2.81 -7.39 1.00
C GLY A 111 3.52 -6.87 -0.25
N CYS A 112 4.46 -5.95 -0.08
CA CYS A 112 5.19 -5.31 -1.16
C CYS A 112 6.55 -4.80 -0.69
N LEU A 113 7.47 -4.67 -1.63
CA LEU A 113 8.85 -4.25 -1.43
C LEU A 113 9.22 -3.15 -2.42
N ALA A 114 10.06 -2.20 -2.01
CA ALA A 114 10.66 -1.22 -2.91
C ALA A 114 12.06 -0.81 -2.45
N PHE A 115 12.97 -0.62 -3.40
CA PHE A 115 14.30 -0.08 -3.14
C PHE A 115 14.36 1.42 -3.43
N ARG A 116 15.06 2.15 -2.58
CA ARG A 116 15.35 3.56 -2.82
C ARG A 116 16.38 3.71 -3.95
N THR A 117 16.13 4.65 -4.87
CA THR A 117 16.87 4.77 -6.13
C THR A 117 17.47 6.17 -6.36
N ASP A 118 17.52 7.02 -5.32
CA ASP A 118 18.10 8.38 -5.43
C ASP A 118 19.61 8.44 -5.21
N ASN A 119 20.28 7.30 -5.01
CA ASN A 119 21.72 7.16 -4.75
C ASN A 119 22.22 7.91 -3.49
N VAL A 120 21.32 8.31 -2.61
CA VAL A 120 21.69 8.98 -1.34
C VAL A 120 21.82 7.96 -0.20
N ALA A 121 20.99 6.93 -0.19
CA ALA A 121 21.02 5.86 0.79
C ALA A 121 20.45 4.58 0.18
N HIS A 122 21.04 3.43 0.51
CA HIS A 122 20.53 2.12 0.10
C HIS A 122 19.50 1.64 1.11
N THR A 123 18.24 2.00 0.87
CA THR A 123 17.10 1.68 1.76
C THR A 123 16.15 0.71 1.09
N LEU A 124 15.76 -0.33 1.82
CA LEU A 124 14.66 -1.23 1.46
C LEU A 124 13.41 -0.82 2.26
N ALA A 125 12.33 -0.53 1.56
CA ALA A 125 11.02 -0.31 2.15
C ALA A 125 10.18 -1.59 2.03
N VAL A 126 9.55 -1.99 3.12
CA VAL A 126 8.66 -3.14 3.21
C VAL A 126 7.28 -2.66 3.64
N GLY A 127 6.28 -2.80 2.77
CA GLY A 127 4.88 -2.57 3.10
C GLY A 127 4.26 -3.86 3.64
N THR A 128 3.55 -3.77 4.77
CA THR A 128 2.95 -4.92 5.43
C THR A 128 1.46 -5.03 5.21
N ARG A 129 0.92 -6.23 5.40
CA ARG A 129 -0.53 -6.45 5.36
C ARG A 129 -1.28 -5.83 6.55
N ALA A 130 -0.56 -5.42 7.60
CA ALA A 130 -1.12 -4.70 8.74
C ALA A 130 -1.15 -3.16 8.55
N GLY A 131 -0.74 -2.65 7.39
CA GLY A 131 -0.74 -1.22 7.11
C GLY A 131 0.49 -0.45 7.59
N SER A 132 1.55 -1.15 7.99
CA SER A 132 2.81 -0.53 8.43
C SER A 132 3.84 -0.52 7.31
N ILE A 133 4.68 0.51 7.27
CA ILE A 133 5.85 0.57 6.39
C ILE A 133 7.11 0.46 7.26
N VAL A 134 7.95 -0.50 6.93
CA VAL A 134 9.22 -0.75 7.63
C VAL A 134 10.38 -0.44 6.69
N LEU A 135 11.36 0.31 7.17
CA LEU A 135 12.51 0.75 6.40
C LEU A 135 13.78 0.13 6.97
N PHE A 136 14.56 -0.52 6.10
CA PHE A 136 15.86 -1.12 6.44
C PHE A 136 16.99 -0.39 5.71
N ASP A 137 18.08 -0.14 6.45
CA ASP A 137 19.33 0.38 5.93
C ASP A 137 20.19 -0.80 5.45
N LEU A 138 20.51 -0.79 4.17
CA LEU A 138 21.36 -1.82 3.55
C LEU A 138 22.85 -1.48 3.61
N ASP A 139 23.21 -0.21 3.87
CA ASP A 139 24.60 0.24 4.00
C ASP A 139 25.25 -0.24 5.30
N ALA A 140 24.46 -0.51 6.32
CA ALA A 140 24.94 -1.00 7.61
C ALA A 140 25.67 -2.36 7.51
N VAL A 141 25.43 -3.11 6.43
CA VAL A 141 26.12 -4.38 6.16
C VAL A 141 27.61 -4.18 5.84
N ASN A 142 27.98 -3.01 5.29
CA ASN A 142 29.34 -2.72 4.84
C ASN A 142 30.25 -2.16 5.93
N ASN A 143 29.75 -1.80 7.09
CA ASN A 143 30.52 -1.19 8.17
C ASN A 143 31.06 -2.25 9.17
N ASN A 144 32.18 -2.90 8.78
CA ASN A 144 33.22 -3.51 9.63
C ASN A 144 32.88 -4.36 10.86
N ASP A 145 31.74 -5.01 10.91
CA ASP A 145 31.56 -6.07 11.89
C ASP A 145 31.83 -7.44 11.26
N VAL A 146 32.85 -8.08 11.76
CA VAL A 146 33.64 -9.24 11.27
C VAL A 146 32.84 -10.56 11.21
N MET A 147 31.54 -10.54 11.28
CA MET A 147 30.66 -11.71 11.10
C MET A 147 29.27 -11.29 10.64
N GLY A 148 29.05 -11.17 9.33
CA GLY A 148 27.72 -11.17 8.72
C GLY A 148 26.82 -10.06 9.23
N GLY A 149 27.14 -8.80 8.95
CA GLY A 149 26.31 -7.66 9.33
C GLY A 149 24.87 -7.81 8.80
N SER A 150 23.89 -7.73 9.67
CA SER A 150 22.48 -7.70 9.29
C SER A 150 22.08 -6.27 8.92
N PRO A 151 21.22 -6.08 7.92
CA PRO A 151 20.63 -4.78 7.63
C PRO A 151 19.98 -4.20 8.89
N ARG A 152 20.22 -2.91 9.10
CA ARG A 152 19.72 -2.21 10.29
C ARG A 152 18.28 -1.74 10.04
N LEU A 153 17.39 -1.99 10.99
CA LEU A 153 16.09 -1.33 11.03
C LEU A 153 16.30 0.18 11.21
N LEU A 154 15.85 0.98 10.22
CA LEU A 154 15.87 2.44 10.29
C LEU A 154 14.63 2.96 11.01
N HIS A 155 13.47 2.68 10.46
CA HIS A 155 12.19 3.18 10.97
C HIS A 155 11.08 2.16 10.75
N SER A 156 10.12 2.15 11.67
CA SER A 156 8.84 1.43 11.54
C SER A 156 7.70 2.45 11.65
N MET A 157 7.04 2.71 10.54
CA MET A 157 5.88 3.59 10.48
C MET A 157 4.63 2.75 10.67
N GLN A 158 4.20 2.62 11.92
CA GLN A 158 2.96 1.93 12.26
C GLN A 158 1.76 2.77 11.83
N HIS A 159 0.67 2.10 11.40
CA HIS A 159 -0.54 2.78 10.91
C HIS A 159 -0.28 3.76 9.77
N ALA A 160 0.69 3.44 8.90
CA ALA A 160 0.90 4.19 7.67
C ALA A 160 -0.36 4.18 6.79
N HIS A 161 -1.11 3.07 6.80
CA HIS A 161 -2.45 2.91 6.22
C HIS A 161 -3.38 2.17 7.18
N ASP A 162 -4.70 2.41 7.07
CA ASP A 162 -5.74 1.72 7.84
C ASP A 162 -6.12 0.38 7.19
N GLY A 163 -5.14 -0.42 6.85
CA GLY A 163 -5.32 -1.71 6.18
C GLY A 163 -4.09 -2.12 5.40
N ALA A 164 -4.16 -3.27 4.76
CA ALA A 164 -3.03 -3.84 4.03
C ALA A 164 -2.46 -2.87 3.00
N ILE A 165 -1.14 -2.75 2.94
CA ILE A 165 -0.45 -2.01 1.89
C ILE A 165 -0.39 -2.90 0.65
N GLY A 166 -1.00 -2.43 -0.43
CA GLY A 166 -1.07 -3.15 -1.70
C GLY A 166 0.15 -2.94 -2.58
N SER A 167 0.71 -1.74 -2.56
CA SER A 167 1.91 -1.40 -3.34
C SER A 167 2.67 -0.25 -2.70
N ILE A 168 3.99 -0.32 -2.83
CA ILE A 168 4.91 0.78 -2.52
C ILE A 168 5.92 0.93 -3.66
N GLU A 169 6.33 2.15 -3.95
CA GLU A 169 7.31 2.44 -4.99
C GLU A 169 8.08 3.72 -4.68
N PHE A 170 9.39 3.69 -4.83
CA PHE A 170 10.19 4.92 -4.81
C PHE A 170 10.14 5.61 -6.16
N VAL A 171 9.97 6.93 -6.15
CA VAL A 171 10.06 7.74 -7.37
C VAL A 171 11.51 7.75 -7.84
N PRO A 172 11.82 7.32 -9.07
CA PRO A 172 13.20 7.23 -9.55
C PRO A 172 13.97 8.55 -9.40
N GLY A 173 15.15 8.48 -8.78
CA GLY A 173 16.03 9.63 -8.57
C GLY A 173 15.52 10.68 -7.59
N GLN A 174 14.46 10.41 -6.84
CA GLN A 174 13.89 11.36 -5.87
C GLN A 174 13.77 10.73 -4.48
N PRO A 175 13.89 11.53 -3.40
CA PRO A 175 13.68 11.05 -2.03
C PRO A 175 12.18 10.95 -1.69
N LEU A 176 11.42 10.30 -2.54
CA LEU A 176 9.97 10.17 -2.43
C LEU A 176 9.55 8.70 -2.54
N LEU A 177 8.75 8.26 -1.59
CA LEU A 177 8.06 6.96 -1.62
C LEU A 177 6.56 7.20 -1.80
N ILE A 178 5.94 6.42 -2.66
CA ILE A 178 4.50 6.39 -2.83
C ILE A 178 3.99 5.05 -2.28
N SER A 179 2.93 5.09 -1.50
CA SER A 179 2.27 3.90 -0.99
C SER A 179 0.78 3.94 -1.26
N SER A 180 0.19 2.77 -1.55
CA SER A 180 -1.25 2.58 -1.69
C SER A 180 -1.74 1.51 -0.73
N GLY A 181 -2.86 1.78 -0.05
CA GLY A 181 -3.42 0.90 0.95
C GLY A 181 -4.84 0.43 0.64
N ALA A 182 -5.29 -0.60 1.36
CA ALA A 182 -6.66 -1.10 1.32
C ALA A 182 -7.68 -0.09 1.90
N ASP A 183 -7.20 0.94 2.59
CA ASP A 183 -7.97 2.10 3.03
C ASP A 183 -8.36 3.05 1.89
N ASN A 184 -8.08 2.64 0.65
CA ASN A 184 -8.28 3.45 -0.56
C ASN A 184 -7.56 4.80 -0.53
N ALA A 185 -6.43 4.86 0.18
CA ALA A 185 -5.55 6.01 0.24
C ALA A 185 -4.27 5.80 -0.56
N LEU A 186 -3.82 6.88 -1.18
CA LEU A 186 -2.51 6.99 -1.80
C LEU A 186 -1.73 8.05 -1.04
N LYS A 187 -0.61 7.67 -0.45
CA LYS A 187 0.22 8.55 0.36
C LYS A 187 1.60 8.72 -0.25
N GLN A 188 2.09 9.95 -0.22
CA GLN A 188 3.43 10.31 -0.66
C GLN A 188 4.26 10.71 0.55
N TRP A 189 5.40 10.03 0.72
CA TRP A 189 6.33 10.20 1.83
C TRP A 189 7.60 10.85 1.34
N PHE A 190 8.06 11.88 2.04
CA PHE A 190 9.28 12.62 1.73
C PHE A 190 10.37 12.31 2.74
N PHE A 191 11.53 11.95 2.23
CA PHE A 191 12.75 11.66 2.99
C PHE A 191 13.64 12.91 3.00
N GLU A 192 13.56 13.70 4.06
CA GLU A 192 14.36 14.91 4.21
C GLU A 192 15.84 14.58 4.48
N SER A 193 16.09 13.50 5.19
CA SER A 193 17.41 12.96 5.49
C SER A 193 17.39 11.43 5.46
N PRO A 194 18.54 10.78 5.18
CA PRO A 194 18.64 9.32 5.25
C PRO A 194 18.32 8.72 6.61
N THR A 195 18.57 9.47 7.68
CA THR A 195 18.45 9.00 9.08
C THR A 195 17.16 9.39 9.78
N LEU A 196 16.42 10.37 9.25
CA LEU A 196 15.16 10.82 9.83
C LEU A 196 13.97 10.02 9.29
N PRO A 197 12.91 9.83 10.09
CA PRO A 197 11.69 9.21 9.60
C PRO A 197 11.06 10.06 8.49
N PRO A 198 10.56 9.43 7.43
CA PRO A 198 9.90 10.17 6.36
C PRO A 198 8.60 10.81 6.85
N ARG A 199 8.26 11.96 6.30
CA ARG A 199 7.00 12.65 6.58
C ARG A 199 6.04 12.55 5.42
N ILE A 200 4.74 12.57 5.71
CA ILE A 200 3.71 12.62 4.68
C ILE A 200 3.77 13.98 3.98
N LEU A 201 4.02 13.96 2.67
CA LEU A 201 4.00 15.16 1.83
C LEU A 201 2.60 15.41 1.28
N LYS A 202 1.94 14.36 0.79
CA LYS A 202 0.57 14.41 0.27
C LYS A 202 -0.15 13.12 0.62
N SER A 203 -1.45 13.23 0.86
CA SER A 203 -2.34 12.10 0.99
C SER A 203 -3.59 12.35 0.17
N ARG A 204 -4.03 11.33 -0.55
CA ARG A 204 -5.30 11.31 -1.27
C ARG A 204 -6.07 10.08 -0.84
N SER A 205 -7.33 10.27 -0.52
CA SER A 205 -8.22 9.18 -0.14
C SER A 205 -9.52 9.28 -0.90
N GLY A 206 -10.10 8.13 -1.20
CA GLY A 206 -11.42 8.00 -1.80
C GLY A 206 -12.39 7.29 -0.85
N HIS A 207 -13.55 6.88 -1.37
CA HIS A 207 -14.43 5.95 -0.66
C HIS A 207 -13.79 4.57 -0.58
N ALA A 208 -13.91 3.91 0.58
CA ALA A 208 -13.43 2.53 0.75
C ALA A 208 -14.29 1.50 -0.02
N VAL A 209 -15.56 1.88 -0.31
CA VAL A 209 -16.52 1.06 -1.08
C VAL A 209 -17.10 1.94 -2.18
N PRO A 210 -17.49 1.40 -3.35
CA PRO A 210 -18.06 2.19 -4.42
C PRO A 210 -19.23 3.07 -3.95
N PRO A 211 -19.26 4.36 -4.33
CA PRO A 211 -20.35 5.26 -3.98
C PRO A 211 -21.65 4.82 -4.67
N HIS A 212 -22.76 4.88 -3.95
CA HIS A 212 -24.09 4.57 -4.46
C HIS A 212 -24.96 5.81 -4.68
N LEU A 213 -24.55 6.96 -4.13
CA LEU A 213 -25.18 8.25 -4.37
C LEU A 213 -24.13 9.24 -4.88
N ILE A 214 -24.47 9.93 -5.97
CA ILE A 214 -23.66 11.01 -6.54
C ILE A 214 -24.60 12.15 -6.93
N ARG A 215 -24.24 13.38 -6.59
CA ARG A 215 -24.94 14.61 -6.97
C ARG A 215 -23.93 15.70 -7.31
N TYR A 216 -24.16 16.48 -8.35
CA TYR A 216 -23.41 17.72 -8.52
C TYR A 216 -23.80 18.70 -7.41
N TYR A 217 -22.80 19.40 -6.88
CA TYR A 217 -22.97 20.43 -5.87
C TYR A 217 -22.74 21.80 -6.48
N GLY A 218 -23.73 22.70 -6.36
CA GLY A 218 -23.71 23.99 -7.04
C GLY A 218 -24.10 23.92 -8.51
N ASP A 219 -24.25 25.08 -9.13
CA ASP A 219 -24.70 25.20 -10.53
C ASP A 219 -23.53 25.23 -11.53
N ASP A 220 -22.29 25.28 -11.04
CA ASP A 220 -21.09 25.43 -11.85
C ASP A 220 -20.46 24.10 -12.32
N GLY A 221 -20.97 22.96 -11.85
CA GLY A 221 -20.46 21.62 -12.19
C GLY A 221 -19.03 21.32 -11.70
N ARG A 222 -18.48 22.14 -10.79
CA ARG A 222 -17.09 22.02 -10.33
C ARG A 222 -16.92 21.13 -9.12
N ALA A 223 -17.99 20.82 -8.42
CA ALA A 223 -17.97 19.95 -7.27
C ALA A 223 -19.10 18.91 -7.35
N MET A 224 -18.85 17.77 -6.72
CA MET A 224 -19.80 16.67 -6.59
C MET A 224 -19.84 16.22 -5.13
N LEU A 225 -21.03 15.89 -4.67
CA LEU A 225 -21.24 15.17 -3.42
C LEU A 225 -21.39 13.69 -3.73
N SER A 226 -20.72 12.87 -2.97
CA SER A 226 -20.83 11.42 -3.07
C SER A 226 -21.03 10.79 -1.70
N ALA A 227 -21.82 9.73 -1.64
CA ALA A 227 -22.00 8.95 -0.42
C ALA A 227 -21.86 7.46 -0.73
N SER A 228 -21.26 6.72 0.18
CA SER A 228 -20.96 5.31 0.03
C SER A 228 -21.42 4.50 1.24
N ARG A 229 -21.42 3.16 1.07
CA ARG A 229 -21.68 2.21 2.15
C ARG A 229 -20.57 2.16 3.21
N ASP A 230 -19.44 2.80 2.95
CA ASP A 230 -18.37 3.04 3.93
C ASP A 230 -18.75 4.06 5.02
N ARG A 231 -20.01 4.54 4.99
CA ARG A 231 -20.58 5.51 5.93
C ARG A 231 -19.93 6.89 5.86
N SER A 232 -19.28 7.20 4.74
CA SER A 232 -18.71 8.52 4.50
C SER A 232 -19.51 9.30 3.46
N VAL A 233 -19.54 10.62 3.60
CA VAL A 233 -20.02 11.58 2.62
C VAL A 233 -18.84 12.45 2.22
N ARG A 234 -18.59 12.58 0.93
CA ARG A 234 -17.45 13.32 0.39
C ARG A 234 -17.89 14.41 -0.56
N CYS A 235 -17.17 15.53 -0.52
CA CYS A 235 -17.22 16.55 -1.54
C CYS A 235 -16.00 16.40 -2.44
N LEU A 236 -16.22 16.10 -3.70
CA LEU A 236 -15.19 15.85 -4.70
C LEU A 236 -15.11 17.03 -5.67
N SER A 237 -13.94 17.57 -5.86
CA SER A 237 -13.72 18.60 -6.86
C SER A 237 -13.41 17.98 -8.22
N VAL A 238 -14.18 18.36 -9.24
CA VAL A 238 -13.98 17.92 -10.63
C VAL A 238 -12.73 18.58 -11.24
N VAL A 239 -12.35 19.76 -10.76
CA VAL A 239 -11.25 20.56 -11.33
C VAL A 239 -9.90 20.26 -10.66
N ARG A 240 -9.90 20.10 -9.33
CA ARG A 240 -8.67 19.88 -8.54
C ARG A 240 -8.93 18.90 -7.42
N ASP A 241 -8.34 17.74 -7.51
CA ASP A 241 -8.45 16.69 -6.50
C ASP A 241 -7.96 17.13 -5.10
N SER A 242 -7.01 18.06 -5.02
CA SER A 242 -6.57 18.67 -3.75
C SER A 242 -7.66 19.43 -2.97
N ARG A 243 -8.81 19.68 -3.59
CA ARG A 243 -10.00 20.25 -2.98
C ARG A 243 -11.09 19.22 -2.68
N SER A 244 -10.76 17.94 -2.82
CA SER A 244 -11.65 16.84 -2.45
C SER A 244 -11.43 16.48 -0.99
N PHE A 245 -12.50 16.33 -0.21
CA PHE A 245 -12.44 16.05 1.23
C PHE A 245 -13.64 15.23 1.68
N GLU A 246 -13.50 14.57 2.82
CA GLU A 246 -14.60 13.92 3.53
C GLU A 246 -15.28 14.94 4.45
N LEU A 247 -16.61 14.93 4.47
CA LEU A 247 -17.37 15.72 5.42
C LEU A 247 -17.27 15.08 6.80
N SER A 248 -16.77 15.83 7.78
CA SER A 248 -16.54 15.32 9.14
C SER A 248 -17.87 15.04 9.84
N GLN A 249 -17.96 13.88 10.50
CA GLN A 249 -19.09 13.51 11.35
C GLN A 249 -18.90 13.95 12.82
N GLY A 250 -18.08 14.97 13.05
CA GLY A 250 -17.79 15.49 14.39
C GLY A 250 -16.68 14.73 15.09
N SER A 251 -16.75 14.64 16.42
CA SER A 251 -15.68 14.08 17.26
C SER A 251 -15.69 12.54 17.38
N VAL A 252 -16.04 11.84 16.30
CA VAL A 252 -16.14 10.36 16.29
C VAL A 252 -14.86 9.70 16.78
N GLU A 253 -13.69 10.16 16.35
CA GLU A 253 -12.40 9.63 16.79
C GLU A 253 -12.17 9.83 18.30
N SER A 254 -12.48 11.04 18.81
CA SER A 254 -12.36 11.32 20.26
C SER A 254 -13.34 10.49 21.08
N GLN A 255 -14.55 10.24 20.58
CA GLN A 255 -15.55 9.39 21.22
C GLN A 255 -15.15 7.92 21.17
N SER A 256 -14.58 7.46 20.05
CA SER A 256 -14.05 6.11 19.88
C SER A 256 -13.00 5.79 20.95
N HIS A 257 -12.03 6.69 21.13
CA HIS A 257 -11.02 6.54 22.19
C HIS A 257 -11.61 6.51 23.60
N LYS A 258 -12.62 7.33 23.89
CA LYS A 258 -13.28 7.37 25.22
C LYS A 258 -14.10 6.12 25.51
N LEU A 259 -14.75 5.57 24.50
CA LEU A 259 -15.66 4.43 24.64
C LEU A 259 -14.98 3.09 24.39
N ALA A 260 -13.70 3.09 23.96
CA ALA A 260 -12.95 1.91 23.52
C ALA A 260 -13.69 1.07 22.46
N VAL A 261 -14.39 1.76 21.55
CA VAL A 261 -15.18 1.17 20.46
C VAL A 261 -14.59 1.63 19.13
N GLU A 262 -14.66 0.79 18.11
CA GLU A 262 -14.16 1.13 16.79
C GLU A 262 -14.86 2.39 16.21
N ALA A 263 -14.10 3.35 15.69
CA ALA A 263 -14.62 4.61 15.15
C ALA A 263 -15.65 4.40 14.05
N SER A 264 -15.51 3.33 13.25
CA SER A 264 -16.45 2.95 12.21
C SER A 264 -17.86 2.66 12.74
N SER A 265 -17.99 2.13 13.96
CA SER A 265 -19.28 1.82 14.58
C SER A 265 -20.05 3.05 15.06
N LEU A 266 -19.34 4.14 15.33
CA LEU A 266 -19.92 5.42 15.78
C LEU A 266 -20.33 6.33 14.61
N LYS A 267 -19.89 6.03 13.39
CA LYS A 267 -20.31 6.76 12.20
C LYS A 267 -21.80 6.53 11.92
N LEU A 268 -22.46 7.53 11.35
CA LEU A 268 -23.83 7.40 10.83
C LEU A 268 -23.94 6.20 9.89
N THR A 269 -25.10 5.59 9.83
CA THR A 269 -25.37 4.52 8.86
C THR A 269 -25.26 5.06 7.42
N PRO A 270 -25.14 4.19 6.40
CA PRO A 270 -25.03 4.66 5.02
C PRO A 270 -26.18 5.61 4.62
N ALA A 271 -25.85 6.69 3.94
CA ALA A 271 -26.84 7.64 3.46
C ALA A 271 -27.77 6.98 2.43
N THR A 272 -29.08 7.14 2.58
CA THR A 272 -30.10 6.62 1.66
C THR A 272 -30.51 7.63 0.62
N SER A 273 -30.51 8.91 0.97
CA SER A 273 -30.71 9.99 0.02
C SER A 273 -29.91 11.23 0.40
N MET A 274 -29.69 12.10 -0.57
CA MET A 274 -28.91 13.31 -0.41
C MET A 274 -29.50 14.42 -1.28
N SER A 275 -29.67 15.60 -0.69
CA SER A 275 -30.11 16.82 -1.37
C SER A 275 -29.27 17.99 -0.92
N PHE A 276 -29.18 19.04 -1.71
CA PHE A 276 -28.44 20.25 -1.36
C PHE A 276 -29.17 21.51 -1.85
N SER A 277 -28.86 22.65 -1.24
CA SER A 277 -29.23 23.97 -1.69
C SER A 277 -28.13 24.97 -1.38
N THR A 278 -27.67 25.67 -2.41
CA THR A 278 -26.60 26.68 -2.27
C THR A 278 -27.11 28.07 -1.99
N LEU A 279 -28.46 28.29 -2.08
CA LEU A 279 -29.11 29.62 -2.00
C LEU A 279 -28.81 30.36 -0.69
N ARG A 280 -28.67 29.64 0.42
CA ARG A 280 -28.38 30.18 1.75
C ARG A 280 -27.18 29.56 2.43
N SER A 281 -26.21 29.06 1.67
CA SER A 281 -25.01 28.36 2.16
C SER A 281 -24.11 29.20 3.08
N ARG A 282 -24.36 30.51 3.17
CA ARG A 282 -23.65 31.40 4.10
C ARG A 282 -24.27 31.41 5.50
N ASP A 283 -25.56 31.19 5.58
CA ASP A 283 -26.36 31.40 6.81
C ASP A 283 -26.89 30.08 7.37
N TRP A 284 -27.04 29.07 6.52
CA TRP A 284 -27.60 27.75 6.85
C TRP A 284 -26.79 26.62 6.25
N ASP A 285 -27.02 25.42 6.80
CA ASP A 285 -26.46 24.18 6.26
C ASP A 285 -26.99 23.95 4.85
N ASP A 286 -26.10 23.51 3.98
CA ASP A 286 -26.34 23.48 2.54
C ASP A 286 -26.59 22.06 1.99
N VAL A 287 -26.34 21.02 2.79
CA VAL A 287 -26.57 19.61 2.41
C VAL A 287 -27.45 18.94 3.46
N LEU A 288 -28.41 18.15 2.99
CA LEU A 288 -29.29 17.31 3.79
C LEU A 288 -29.11 15.85 3.39
N THR A 289 -28.95 14.96 4.37
CA THR A 289 -28.87 13.52 4.15
C THR A 289 -29.87 12.79 5.03
N THR A 290 -30.39 11.67 4.51
CA THR A 290 -31.12 10.67 5.29
C THR A 290 -30.31 9.38 5.34
N HIS A 291 -30.42 8.64 6.42
CA HIS A 291 -29.60 7.47 6.69
C HIS A 291 -30.45 6.22 6.95
N ALA A 292 -29.92 5.05 6.62
CA ALA A 292 -30.63 3.78 6.77
C ALA A 292 -30.89 3.48 8.26
N GLY A 293 -32.17 3.31 8.62
CA GLY A 293 -32.57 3.00 9.99
C GLY A 293 -32.56 4.19 10.95
N ASP A 294 -32.21 5.41 10.51
CA ASP A 294 -32.34 6.64 11.27
C ASP A 294 -33.65 7.32 10.97
N ARG A 295 -34.31 7.85 12.01
CA ARG A 295 -35.57 8.62 11.88
C ARG A 295 -35.32 10.09 11.62
N ASN A 296 -34.08 10.54 11.81
CA ASN A 296 -33.71 11.94 11.66
C ASN A 296 -33.06 12.18 10.31
N ALA A 297 -33.20 13.37 9.78
CA ALA A 297 -32.39 13.87 8.70
C ALA A 297 -31.22 14.69 9.27
N HIS A 298 -30.06 14.57 8.64
CA HIS A 298 -28.83 15.22 9.08
C HIS A 298 -28.44 16.32 8.12
N THR A 299 -28.04 17.47 8.65
CA THR A 299 -27.56 18.59 7.86
C THR A 299 -26.05 18.71 7.95
N TRP A 300 -25.47 19.16 6.85
CA TRP A 300 -24.02 19.32 6.70
C TRP A 300 -23.70 20.67 6.08
N THR A 301 -22.59 21.23 6.48
CA THR A 301 -22.05 22.44 5.88
C THR A 301 -20.79 22.10 5.11
N VAL A 302 -20.83 22.21 3.78
CA VAL A 302 -19.67 21.97 2.92
C VAL A 302 -18.55 22.97 3.19
N ARG A 303 -18.91 24.23 3.51
CA ARG A 303 -17.94 25.28 3.84
C ARG A 303 -17.13 24.99 5.10
N ASN A 304 -17.77 24.45 6.15
CA ASN A 304 -17.15 24.16 7.43
C ASN A 304 -16.71 22.69 7.56
N LEU A 305 -16.94 21.89 6.53
CA LEU A 305 -16.58 20.47 6.46
C LEU A 305 -17.16 19.62 7.59
N SER A 306 -18.31 20.00 8.14
CA SER A 306 -18.85 19.40 9.36
C SER A 306 -20.34 19.07 9.29
N LEU A 307 -20.70 18.05 10.06
CA LEU A 307 -22.08 17.65 10.35
C LEU A 307 -22.64 18.56 11.46
N ILE A 308 -23.85 19.03 11.30
CA ILE A 308 -24.64 19.69 12.32
C ILE A 308 -25.90 18.85 12.53
N HIS A 309 -26.14 18.42 13.77
CA HIS A 309 -27.34 17.67 14.11
C HIS A 309 -28.55 18.59 14.15
N ILE A 310 -29.61 18.20 13.46
CA ILE A 310 -30.97 18.72 13.73
C ILE A 310 -31.68 17.66 14.56
N SER A 311 -32.09 18.06 15.75
CA SER A 311 -32.96 17.26 16.63
C SER A 311 -34.40 17.29 16.15
#